data_f5d613119431be0abfeb9a46d1a66b1a
#
_entry.id   f5d613119431be0abfeb9a46d1a66b1a
#
_cell.length_a   1.000
_cell.length_b   1.000
_cell.length_c   1.000
_cell.angle_alpha   90.00
_cell.angle_beta   90.00
_cell.angle_gamma   90.00
#
_symmetry.space_group_name_H-M   'P 1'
#
loop_
_entity.id
_entity.type
_entity.pdbx_description
1 polymer ?
#
loop_
_entity_poly.entity_id
_entity_poly.type
_entity_poly.pdbx_seq_one_letter_code
_entity_poly.pdbx_strand_id
1 'polypeptide(L)'
;RCIVAATLIFVFRAFMVFLVTRAACMWFEYVYCTLLHKKIPVSDLSACVTGVILGMNMPSNMPFWICIMGAFVAIIITKQLFGGLGYNFANPALVGRIVLFLGFTGSMTNYVQPKGVADAISSATVLATTGDKSTVSLIDMVIGIRGGVLGETCAIAILLGLAYLLVRRVINISIPASIILTVFILAFIADGSVHNALVEVMSGGLLFGAVFMATD
;
A
#
# COMPACT_ATOMS: atom_id res chain seq x y z
N ARG A 1 15.64 -27.50 -0.53
CA ARG A 1 15.25 -27.17 -1.92
C ARG A 1 13.80 -26.67 -2.01
N CYS A 2 12.83 -27.29 -1.32
CA CYS A 2 11.42 -26.84 -1.32
C CYS A 2 11.23 -25.45 -0.71
N ILE A 3 11.94 -25.10 0.35
CA ILE A 3 11.82 -23.80 1.04
C ILE A 3 12.26 -22.66 0.11
N VAL A 4 13.39 -22.83 -0.60
CA VAL A 4 13.90 -21.83 -1.55
C VAL A 4 12.92 -21.64 -2.71
N ALA A 5 12.33 -22.73 -3.23
CA ALA A 5 11.34 -22.68 -4.28
C ALA A 5 10.05 -21.94 -3.82
N ALA A 6 9.55 -22.24 -2.62
CA ALA A 6 8.38 -21.57 -2.05
C ALA A 6 8.61 -20.07 -1.86
N THR A 7 9.78 -19.67 -1.36
CA THR A 7 10.15 -18.27 -1.19
C THR A 7 10.26 -17.55 -2.54
N LEU A 8 10.86 -18.19 -3.55
CA LEU A 8 10.97 -17.63 -4.90
C LEU A 8 9.60 -17.47 -5.57
N ILE A 9 8.71 -18.46 -5.43
CA ILE A 9 7.35 -18.39 -5.98
C ILE A 9 6.55 -17.28 -5.31
N PHE A 10 6.68 -17.09 -4.00
CA PHE A 10 6.00 -16.06 -3.25
C PHE A 10 6.46 -14.66 -3.69
N VAL A 11 7.77 -14.43 -3.78
CA VAL A 11 8.34 -13.16 -4.26
C VAL A 11 7.94 -12.90 -5.70
N PHE A 12 7.95 -13.93 -6.56
CA PHE A 12 7.52 -13.82 -7.94
C PHE A 12 6.05 -13.44 -8.07
N ARG A 13 5.16 -14.06 -7.28
CA ARG A 13 3.72 -13.73 -7.28
C ARG A 13 3.46 -12.29 -6.82
N ALA A 14 4.12 -11.86 -5.75
CA ALA A 14 4.06 -10.48 -5.27
C ALA A 14 4.49 -9.49 -6.36
N PHE A 15 5.58 -9.80 -7.06
CA PHE A 15 6.07 -9.00 -8.16
C PHE A 15 5.09 -8.97 -9.34
N MET A 16 4.43 -10.09 -9.65
CA MET A 16 3.41 -10.14 -10.69
C MET A 16 2.17 -9.31 -10.34
N VAL A 17 1.67 -9.35 -9.09
CA VAL A 17 0.57 -8.49 -8.62
C VAL A 17 0.91 -7.02 -8.83
N PHE A 18 2.12 -6.62 -8.44
CA PHE A 18 2.61 -5.25 -8.63
C PHE A 18 2.68 -4.86 -10.12
N LEU A 19 3.26 -5.71 -10.98
CA LEU A 19 3.38 -5.45 -12.41
C LEU A 19 2.01 -5.37 -13.10
N VAL A 20 1.11 -6.30 -12.80
CA VAL A 20 -0.24 -6.33 -13.38
C VAL A 20 -1.01 -5.08 -12.99
N THR A 21 -0.97 -4.66 -11.73
CA THR A 21 -1.67 -3.45 -11.27
C THR A 21 -1.13 -2.20 -11.97
N ARG A 22 0.20 -2.07 -12.06
CA ARG A 22 0.85 -0.96 -12.77
C ARG A 22 0.50 -0.95 -14.26
N ALA A 23 0.60 -2.09 -14.93
CA ALA A 23 0.28 -2.21 -16.36
C ALA A 23 -1.19 -1.91 -16.63
N ALA A 24 -2.11 -2.40 -15.79
CA ALA A 24 -3.54 -2.12 -15.89
C ALA A 24 -3.85 -0.61 -15.74
N CYS A 25 -3.21 0.08 -14.79
CA CYS A 25 -3.39 1.53 -14.63
C CYS A 25 -2.94 2.29 -15.88
N MET A 26 -1.79 1.98 -16.44
CA MET A 26 -1.29 2.60 -17.67
C MET A 26 -2.19 2.28 -18.86
N TRP A 27 -2.66 1.04 -18.96
CA TRP A 27 -3.54 0.61 -20.04
C TRP A 27 -4.90 1.33 -19.99
N PHE A 28 -5.53 1.45 -18.83
CA PHE A 28 -6.79 2.16 -18.67
C PHE A 28 -6.67 3.66 -19.01
N GLU A 29 -5.57 4.31 -18.60
CA GLU A 29 -5.34 5.70 -18.98
C GLU A 29 -5.17 5.85 -20.49
N TYR A 30 -4.37 5.00 -21.12
CA TYR A 30 -4.19 4.98 -22.57
C TYR A 30 -5.52 4.81 -23.31
N VAL A 31 -6.31 3.78 -22.95
CA VAL A 31 -7.60 3.49 -23.58
C VAL A 31 -8.56 4.66 -23.42
N TYR A 32 -8.68 5.22 -22.22
CA TYR A 32 -9.56 6.35 -21.96
C TYR A 32 -9.20 7.58 -22.81
N CYS A 33 -7.92 7.94 -22.83
CA CYS A 33 -7.47 9.09 -23.61
C CYS A 33 -7.65 8.89 -25.12
N THR A 34 -7.43 7.66 -25.61
CA THR A 34 -7.63 7.32 -27.02
C THR A 34 -9.11 7.39 -27.41
N LEU A 35 -10.01 6.83 -26.60
CA LEU A 35 -11.45 6.84 -26.86
C LEU A 35 -12.04 8.25 -26.86
N LEU A 36 -11.54 9.15 -26.01
CA LEU A 36 -12.03 10.53 -25.90
C LEU A 36 -11.23 11.53 -26.71
N HIS A 37 -10.34 11.07 -27.59
CA HIS A 37 -9.46 11.91 -28.42
C HIS A 37 -8.68 12.98 -27.61
N LYS A 38 -8.38 12.72 -26.34
CA LYS A 38 -7.57 13.57 -25.48
C LYS A 38 -6.07 13.39 -25.80
N LYS A 39 -5.27 14.40 -25.51
CA LYS A 39 -3.80 14.23 -25.53
C LYS A 39 -3.43 13.12 -24.54
N ILE A 40 -2.69 12.12 -25.03
CA ILE A 40 -2.29 10.98 -24.19
C ILE A 40 -1.17 11.45 -23.26
N PRO A 41 -1.38 11.51 -21.94
CA PRO A 41 -0.39 12.00 -20.98
C PRO A 41 0.64 10.91 -20.61
N VAL A 42 1.08 10.09 -21.60
CA VAL A 42 2.05 9.01 -21.35
C VAL A 42 3.37 9.56 -20.82
N SER A 43 3.68 10.81 -21.11
CA SER A 43 4.92 11.46 -20.70
C SER A 43 4.95 11.89 -19.22
N ASP A 44 3.80 12.04 -18.56
CA ASP A 44 3.75 12.50 -17.16
C ASP A 44 3.88 11.36 -16.13
N LEU A 45 3.83 10.10 -16.58
CA LEU A 45 3.95 8.89 -15.75
C LEU A 45 2.99 8.82 -14.56
N SER A 46 1.98 9.67 -14.50
CA SER A 46 1.08 9.77 -13.33
C SER A 46 0.27 8.50 -13.10
N ALA A 47 -0.22 7.84 -14.17
CA ALA A 47 -0.87 6.53 -14.03
C ALA A 47 0.10 5.43 -13.58
N CYS A 48 1.37 5.54 -13.98
CA CYS A 48 2.41 4.65 -13.51
C CYS A 48 2.61 4.78 -12.00
N VAL A 49 2.70 6.01 -11.48
CA VAL A 49 2.83 6.28 -10.04
C VAL A 49 1.59 5.78 -9.28
N THR A 50 0.39 6.09 -9.77
CA THR A 50 -0.86 5.57 -9.19
C THR A 50 -0.87 4.04 -9.14
N GLY A 51 -0.44 3.37 -10.22
CA GLY A 51 -0.33 1.92 -10.29
C GLY A 51 0.71 1.33 -9.34
N VAL A 52 1.84 2.02 -9.12
CA VAL A 52 2.86 1.65 -8.13
C VAL A 52 2.29 1.74 -6.73
N ILE A 53 1.68 2.86 -6.36
CA ILE A 53 1.11 3.08 -5.02
C ILE A 53 -0.02 2.08 -4.76
N LEU A 54 -0.93 1.87 -5.72
CA LEU A 54 -2.02 0.90 -5.59
C LEU A 54 -1.49 -0.53 -5.47
N GLY A 55 -0.53 -0.94 -6.32
CA GLY A 55 0.08 -2.27 -6.28
C GLY A 55 0.81 -2.56 -4.97
N MET A 56 1.50 -1.57 -4.41
CA MET A 56 2.13 -1.70 -3.09
C MET A 56 1.12 -1.80 -1.94
N ASN A 57 -0.12 -1.38 -2.14
CA ASN A 57 -1.22 -1.51 -1.17
C ASN A 57 -2.01 -2.82 -1.30
N MET A 58 -1.59 -3.74 -2.15
CA MET A 58 -2.24 -5.04 -2.36
C MET A 58 -1.53 -6.17 -1.59
N PRO A 59 -2.28 -7.18 -1.10
CA PRO A 59 -1.70 -8.44 -0.64
C PRO A 59 -0.98 -9.17 -1.77
N SER A 60 0.08 -9.89 -1.44
CA SER A 60 0.91 -10.62 -2.41
C SER A 60 0.18 -11.79 -3.12
N ASN A 61 -0.87 -12.33 -2.51
CA ASN A 61 -1.68 -13.44 -3.05
C ASN A 61 -2.94 -12.99 -3.78
N MET A 62 -3.09 -11.67 -4.03
CA MET A 62 -4.27 -11.09 -4.67
C MET A 62 -4.53 -11.71 -6.06
N PRO A 63 -5.78 -12.09 -6.39
CA PRO A 63 -6.16 -12.48 -7.74
C PRO A 63 -5.98 -11.31 -8.73
N PHE A 64 -5.39 -11.57 -9.89
CA PHE A 64 -5.06 -10.53 -10.87
C PHE A 64 -6.28 -9.75 -11.38
N TRP A 65 -7.42 -10.39 -11.52
CA TRP A 65 -8.66 -9.73 -11.96
C TRP A 65 -9.15 -8.66 -10.97
N ILE A 66 -8.94 -8.88 -9.65
CA ILE A 66 -9.26 -7.89 -8.62
C ILE A 66 -8.29 -6.70 -8.71
N CYS A 67 -7.01 -6.95 -8.99
CA CYS A 67 -6.04 -5.89 -9.24
C CYS A 67 -6.44 -5.00 -10.43
N ILE A 68 -6.94 -5.62 -11.50
CA ILE A 68 -7.43 -4.91 -12.68
C ILE A 68 -8.67 -4.08 -12.34
N MET A 69 -9.61 -4.61 -11.53
CA MET A 69 -10.77 -3.87 -11.06
C MET A 69 -10.35 -2.65 -10.22
N GLY A 70 -9.39 -2.80 -9.31
CA GLY A 70 -8.84 -1.69 -8.54
C GLY A 70 -8.20 -0.61 -9.41
N ALA A 71 -7.44 -1.03 -10.42
CA ALA A 71 -6.84 -0.12 -11.40
C ALA A 71 -7.89 0.64 -12.21
N PHE A 72 -8.98 -0.03 -12.61
CA PHE A 72 -10.12 0.61 -13.29
C PHE A 72 -10.74 1.71 -12.42
N VAL A 73 -11.07 1.41 -11.16
CA VAL A 73 -11.63 2.39 -10.22
C VAL A 73 -10.68 3.57 -10.01
N ALA A 74 -9.40 3.30 -9.77
CA ALA A 74 -8.41 4.32 -9.53
C ALA A 74 -8.23 5.26 -10.72
N ILE A 75 -8.07 4.71 -11.92
CA ILE A 75 -7.75 5.51 -13.12
C ILE A 75 -9.01 6.07 -13.78
N ILE A 76 -10.00 5.25 -14.09
CA ILE A 76 -11.19 5.73 -14.83
C ILE A 76 -12.07 6.56 -13.91
N ILE A 77 -12.53 5.98 -12.80
CA ILE A 77 -13.56 6.61 -11.96
C ILE A 77 -12.96 7.79 -11.19
N THR A 78 -11.81 7.60 -10.52
CA THR A 78 -11.29 8.63 -9.60
C THR A 78 -10.46 9.69 -10.30
N LYS A 79 -9.66 9.32 -11.32
CA LYS A 79 -8.74 10.24 -11.97
C LYS A 79 -9.33 10.84 -13.25
N GLN A 80 -9.73 10.03 -14.20
CA GLN A 80 -10.03 10.49 -15.55
C GLN A 80 -11.41 11.14 -15.69
N LEU A 81 -12.43 10.66 -14.98
CA LEU A 81 -13.78 11.26 -15.01
C LEU A 81 -13.80 12.67 -14.43
N PHE A 82 -12.93 13.01 -13.50
CA PHE A 82 -12.85 14.34 -12.90
C PHE A 82 -11.92 15.31 -13.64
N GLY A 83 -11.28 14.90 -14.73
CA GLY A 83 -10.48 15.79 -15.57
C GLY A 83 -9.00 15.42 -15.68
N GLY A 84 -8.54 14.39 -14.99
CA GLY A 84 -7.16 13.90 -15.01
C GLY A 84 -6.29 14.46 -13.88
N LEU A 85 -4.99 14.55 -14.12
CA LEU A 85 -4.02 14.98 -13.11
C LEU A 85 -4.35 16.38 -12.55
N GLY A 86 -4.37 16.48 -11.22
CA GLY A 86 -4.62 17.73 -10.51
C GLY A 86 -6.09 18.07 -10.26
N TYR A 87 -7.04 17.36 -10.88
CA TYR A 87 -8.48 17.56 -10.69
C TYR A 87 -9.15 16.47 -9.87
N ASN A 88 -8.38 15.60 -9.25
CA ASN A 88 -8.89 14.49 -8.45
C ASN A 88 -9.48 15.01 -7.13
N PHE A 89 -10.69 14.55 -6.76
CA PHE A 89 -11.29 14.85 -5.46
C PHE A 89 -10.61 14.10 -4.30
N ALA A 90 -9.91 13.01 -4.60
CA ALA A 90 -9.16 12.19 -3.64
C ALA A 90 -8.00 11.47 -4.34
N ASN A 91 -7.07 10.91 -3.56
CA ASN A 91 -5.98 10.12 -4.09
C ASN A 91 -6.53 8.87 -4.81
N PRO A 92 -6.26 8.68 -6.13
CA PRO A 92 -6.82 7.60 -6.92
C PRO A 92 -6.47 6.20 -6.41
N ALA A 93 -5.24 6.00 -5.95
CA ALA A 93 -4.80 4.73 -5.42
C ALA A 93 -5.51 4.39 -4.10
N LEU A 94 -5.77 5.40 -3.26
CA LEU A 94 -6.50 5.23 -2.00
C LEU A 94 -7.95 4.84 -2.25
N VAL A 95 -8.64 5.52 -3.16
CA VAL A 95 -10.04 5.18 -3.54
C VAL A 95 -10.10 3.77 -4.12
N GLY A 96 -9.18 3.41 -5.03
CA GLY A 96 -9.09 2.04 -5.55
C GLY A 96 -8.94 1.00 -4.43
N ARG A 97 -8.04 1.24 -3.46
CA ARG A 97 -7.87 0.37 -2.29
C ARG A 97 -9.14 0.23 -1.45
N ILE A 98 -9.81 1.35 -1.15
CA ILE A 98 -11.04 1.35 -0.33
C ILE A 98 -12.14 0.55 -1.01
N VAL A 99 -12.37 0.76 -2.31
CA VAL A 99 -13.38 0.02 -3.08
C VAL A 99 -13.08 -1.48 -3.09
N LEU A 100 -11.81 -1.86 -3.28
CA LEU A 100 -11.41 -3.27 -3.22
C LEU A 100 -11.57 -3.84 -1.81
N PHE A 101 -11.25 -3.07 -0.77
CA PHE A 101 -11.41 -3.51 0.60
C PHE A 101 -12.89 -3.76 0.96
N LEU A 102 -13.78 -2.89 0.52
CA LEU A 102 -15.23 -3.05 0.75
C LEU A 102 -15.84 -4.18 -0.08
N GLY A 103 -15.43 -4.30 -1.35
CA GLY A 103 -16.00 -5.30 -2.27
C GLY A 103 -15.39 -6.71 -2.13
N PHE A 104 -14.12 -6.80 -1.75
CA PHE A 104 -13.36 -8.06 -1.71
C PHE A 104 -12.58 -8.21 -0.39
N THR A 105 -13.24 -7.94 0.74
CA THR A 105 -12.64 -7.95 2.07
C THR A 105 -11.83 -9.22 2.35
N GLY A 106 -12.37 -10.39 2.04
CA GLY A 106 -11.70 -11.67 2.27
C GLY A 106 -10.37 -11.81 1.51
N SER A 107 -10.27 -11.28 0.29
CA SER A 107 -9.03 -11.28 -0.48
C SER A 107 -8.06 -10.20 0.01
N MET A 108 -8.58 -9.05 0.44
CA MET A 108 -7.78 -7.91 0.91
C MET A 108 -7.20 -8.10 2.32
N THR A 109 -7.82 -8.95 3.14
CA THR A 109 -7.37 -9.25 4.51
C THR A 109 -6.58 -10.55 4.64
N ASN A 110 -6.47 -11.32 3.56
CA ASN A 110 -5.71 -12.56 3.55
C ASN A 110 -4.22 -12.28 3.29
N TYR A 111 -3.45 -12.13 4.35
CA TYR A 111 -2.01 -11.87 4.29
C TYR A 111 -1.21 -13.16 4.46
N VAL A 112 -0.17 -13.33 3.65
CA VAL A 112 0.76 -14.45 3.75
C VAL A 112 2.02 -13.99 4.48
N GLN A 113 2.44 -14.73 5.50
CA GLN A 113 3.68 -14.41 6.22
C GLN A 113 4.92 -14.83 5.42
N PRO A 114 5.96 -14.00 5.35
CA PRO A 114 7.19 -14.31 4.61
C PRO A 114 8.09 -15.35 5.29
N LYS A 115 7.76 -15.85 6.48
CA LYS A 115 8.56 -16.88 7.15
C LYS A 115 8.34 -18.24 6.48
N GLY A 116 9.43 -18.76 5.90
CA GLY A 116 9.57 -20.03 5.21
C GLY A 116 9.30 -21.29 6.04
N VAL A 117 8.10 -21.42 6.57
CA VAL A 117 7.57 -22.65 7.14
C VAL A 117 6.56 -23.19 6.13
N ALA A 118 6.58 -24.50 5.93
CA ALA A 118 5.90 -25.24 4.86
C ALA A 118 4.38 -25.08 4.77
N ASP A 119 3.75 -24.36 5.69
CA ASP A 119 2.34 -24.03 5.67
C ASP A 119 2.18 -22.52 5.55
N ALA A 120 1.58 -22.07 4.44
CA ALA A 120 1.17 -20.69 4.25
C ALA A 120 0.02 -20.37 5.24
N ILE A 121 0.37 -20.03 6.47
CA ILE A 121 -0.59 -19.63 7.48
C ILE A 121 -1.03 -18.22 7.10
N SER A 122 -2.30 -18.08 6.68
CA SER A 122 -2.93 -16.79 6.57
C SER A 122 -3.00 -16.18 7.98
N SER A 123 -2.25 -15.11 8.22
CA SER A 123 -2.28 -14.42 9.50
C SER A 123 -3.10 -13.14 9.41
N ALA A 124 -3.84 -12.85 10.45
CA ALA A 124 -4.39 -11.53 10.66
C ALA A 124 -3.23 -10.51 10.81
N THR A 125 -3.47 -9.27 10.40
CA THR A 125 -2.51 -8.19 10.71
C THR A 125 -2.39 -8.00 12.21
N VAL A 126 -1.25 -7.49 12.67
CA VAL A 126 -1.03 -7.16 14.09
C VAL A 126 -2.13 -6.26 14.66
N LEU A 127 -2.76 -5.42 13.83
CA LEU A 127 -3.92 -4.61 14.21
C LEU A 127 -5.19 -5.43 14.46
N ALA A 128 -5.38 -6.56 13.80
CA ALA A 128 -6.57 -7.40 13.93
C ALA A 128 -6.48 -8.34 15.15
N THR A 129 -5.31 -8.49 15.75
CA THR A 129 -5.16 -9.23 17.02
C THR A 129 -5.59 -8.32 18.15
N THR A 130 -6.78 -8.57 18.70
CA THR A 130 -7.34 -7.89 19.90
C THR A 130 -6.67 -8.31 21.21
N GLY A 131 -5.45 -8.89 21.14
CA GLY A 131 -4.68 -9.36 22.29
C GLY A 131 -3.58 -8.40 22.71
N ASP A 132 -2.84 -8.81 23.74
CA ASP A 132 -1.70 -8.05 24.26
C ASP A 132 -0.62 -7.87 23.21
N LYS A 133 -0.46 -6.62 22.74
CA LYS A 133 0.54 -6.23 21.75
C LYS A 133 1.96 -6.19 22.30
N SER A 134 2.13 -6.41 23.61
CA SER A 134 3.42 -6.40 24.30
C SER A 134 4.37 -7.51 23.81
N THR A 135 3.83 -8.58 23.22
CA THR A 135 4.62 -9.70 22.69
C THR A 135 5.18 -9.42 21.26
N VAL A 136 4.76 -8.34 20.62
CA VAL A 136 5.21 -8.01 19.26
C VAL A 136 6.58 -7.36 19.29
N SER A 137 7.57 -7.97 18.66
CA SER A 137 8.90 -7.40 18.52
C SER A 137 8.91 -6.19 17.61
N LEU A 138 9.25 -5.01 18.12
CA LEU A 138 9.44 -3.81 17.32
C LEU A 138 10.54 -3.98 16.24
N ILE A 139 11.55 -4.79 16.52
CA ILE A 139 12.64 -5.08 15.58
C ILE A 139 12.11 -5.82 14.36
N ASP A 140 11.25 -6.82 14.55
CA ASP A 140 10.63 -7.57 13.44
C ASP A 140 9.72 -6.66 12.59
N MET A 141 9.09 -5.66 13.20
CA MET A 141 8.29 -4.66 12.50
C MET A 141 9.13 -3.69 11.68
N VAL A 142 10.27 -3.27 12.20
CA VAL A 142 11.22 -2.38 11.49
C VAL A 142 11.84 -3.10 10.29
N ILE A 143 12.25 -4.36 10.46
CA ILE A 143 12.89 -5.18 9.43
C ILE A 143 11.86 -5.66 8.38
N GLY A 144 10.59 -5.83 8.78
CA GLY A 144 9.51 -6.24 7.88
C GLY A 144 9.24 -7.75 7.86
N ILE A 145 9.56 -8.48 8.93
CA ILE A 145 9.26 -9.91 9.07
C ILE A 145 7.84 -10.07 9.63
N ARG A 146 6.84 -9.62 8.85
CA ARG A 146 5.42 -9.70 9.24
C ARG A 146 4.51 -9.88 8.03
N GLY A 147 3.29 -10.39 8.25
CA GLY A 147 2.24 -10.39 7.24
C GLY A 147 1.67 -8.98 7.05
N GLY A 148 1.50 -8.57 5.80
CA GLY A 148 0.96 -7.26 5.44
C GLY A 148 0.90 -7.07 3.93
N VAL A 149 0.52 -5.88 3.50
CA VAL A 149 0.58 -5.50 2.09
C VAL A 149 2.03 -5.24 1.66
N LEU A 150 2.30 -5.31 0.36
CA LEU A 150 3.66 -5.27 -0.18
C LEU A 150 4.45 -4.01 0.24
N GLY A 151 3.82 -2.85 0.29
CA GLY A 151 4.46 -1.58 0.64
C GLY A 151 4.55 -1.29 2.14
N GLU A 152 3.94 -2.13 2.98
CA GLU A 152 3.82 -1.91 4.43
C GLU A 152 4.87 -2.69 5.23
N THR A 153 5.45 -3.72 4.63
CA THR A 153 6.25 -4.71 5.36
C THR A 153 7.55 -4.15 5.93
N CYS A 154 8.21 -3.20 5.28
CA CYS A 154 9.52 -2.69 5.69
C CYS A 154 9.48 -1.20 6.04
N ALA A 155 9.42 -0.87 7.34
CA ALA A 155 9.42 0.51 7.82
C ALA A 155 10.69 1.28 7.42
N ILE A 156 11.84 0.61 7.40
CA ILE A 156 13.13 1.22 6.97
C ILE A 156 13.04 1.72 5.54
N ALA A 157 12.49 0.93 4.62
CA ALA A 157 12.36 1.33 3.22
C ALA A 157 11.45 2.57 3.05
N ILE A 158 10.35 2.64 3.82
CA ILE A 158 9.45 3.80 3.83
C ILE A 158 10.17 5.04 4.34
N LEU A 159 10.92 4.92 5.46
CA LEU A 159 11.66 6.03 6.04
C LEU A 159 12.81 6.52 5.13
N LEU A 160 13.49 5.61 4.44
CA LEU A 160 14.48 5.99 3.42
C LEU A 160 13.83 6.72 2.24
N GLY A 161 12.65 6.26 1.80
CA GLY A 161 11.84 6.95 0.80
C GLY A 161 11.43 8.36 1.26
N LEU A 162 10.98 8.50 2.50
CA LEU A 162 10.67 9.79 3.12
C LEU A 162 11.90 10.72 3.11
N ALA A 163 13.05 10.22 3.59
CA ALA A 163 14.29 10.99 3.62
C ALA A 163 14.70 11.47 2.22
N TYR A 164 14.60 10.61 1.21
CA TYR A 164 14.88 10.96 -0.18
C TYR A 164 13.95 12.08 -0.69
N LEU A 165 12.64 11.96 -0.45
CA LEU A 165 11.65 12.95 -0.89
C LEU A 165 11.84 14.31 -0.19
N LEU A 166 12.22 14.31 1.10
CA LEU A 166 12.54 15.52 1.85
C LEU A 166 13.81 16.20 1.33
N VAL A 167 14.89 15.44 1.09
CA VAL A 167 16.14 15.97 0.53
C VAL A 167 15.90 16.58 -0.86
N ARG A 168 15.07 15.93 -1.67
CA ARG A 168 14.67 16.44 -2.99
C ARG A 168 13.65 17.58 -2.92
N ARG A 169 13.18 17.96 -1.72
CA ARG A 169 12.16 19.00 -1.48
C ARG A 169 10.87 18.79 -2.29
N VAL A 170 10.50 17.53 -2.53
CA VAL A 170 9.26 17.16 -3.22
C VAL A 170 8.07 17.29 -2.28
N ILE A 171 8.27 16.99 -0.99
CA ILE A 171 7.22 17.00 0.04
C ILE A 171 7.65 17.85 1.25
N ASN A 172 6.65 18.34 1.99
CA ASN A 172 6.83 18.98 3.29
C ASN A 172 6.71 17.97 4.41
N ILE A 173 7.63 18.01 5.36
CA ILE A 173 7.62 17.11 6.53
C ILE A 173 6.40 17.31 7.43
N SER A 174 5.74 18.48 7.39
CA SER A 174 4.60 18.81 8.24
C SER A 174 3.42 17.84 8.06
N ILE A 175 3.14 17.39 6.83
CA ILE A 175 2.02 16.49 6.54
C ILE A 175 2.25 15.09 7.13
N PRO A 176 3.31 14.34 6.78
CA PRO A 176 3.52 13.02 7.37
C PRO A 176 3.76 13.08 8.87
N ALA A 177 4.47 14.12 9.37
CA ALA A 177 4.71 14.26 10.79
C ALA A 177 3.41 14.51 11.58
N SER A 178 2.50 15.37 11.10
CA SER A 178 1.21 15.60 11.77
C SER A 178 0.36 14.33 11.83
N ILE A 179 0.28 13.56 10.75
CA ILE A 179 -0.49 12.32 10.71
C ILE A 179 0.07 11.30 11.71
N ILE A 180 1.39 11.05 11.65
CA ILE A 180 2.05 10.08 12.53
C ILE A 180 1.91 10.49 14.00
N LEU A 181 2.14 11.77 14.31
CA LEU A 181 2.05 12.29 15.67
C LEU A 181 0.61 12.21 16.21
N THR A 182 -0.39 12.56 15.41
CA THR A 182 -1.80 12.49 15.83
C THR A 182 -2.19 11.05 16.15
N VAL A 183 -1.87 10.08 15.28
CA VAL A 183 -2.18 8.69 15.54
C VAL A 183 -1.41 8.15 16.73
N PHE A 184 -0.14 8.52 16.90
CA PHE A 184 0.64 8.13 18.07
C PHE A 184 0.01 8.63 19.38
N ILE A 185 -0.42 9.89 19.43
CA ILE A 185 -1.06 10.49 20.63
C ILE A 185 -2.38 9.78 20.92
N LEU A 186 -3.22 9.56 19.90
CA LEU A 186 -4.51 8.90 20.08
C LEU A 186 -4.34 7.45 20.55
N ALA A 187 -3.40 6.70 19.96
CA ALA A 187 -3.08 5.33 20.37
C ALA A 187 -2.52 5.28 21.81
N PHE A 188 -1.68 6.25 22.16
CA PHE A 188 -1.15 6.34 23.52
C PHE A 188 -2.26 6.64 24.55
N ILE A 189 -3.22 7.50 24.22
CA ILE A 189 -4.36 7.81 25.11
C ILE A 189 -5.26 6.56 25.25
N ALA A 190 -5.46 5.79 24.18
CA ALA A 190 -6.32 4.63 24.17
C ALA A 190 -5.72 3.44 24.95
N ASP A 191 -4.44 3.15 24.74
CA ASP A 191 -3.79 1.94 25.26
C ASP A 191 -2.92 2.20 26.52
N GLY A 192 -2.60 3.45 26.83
CA GLY A 192 -1.76 3.85 27.97
C GLY A 192 -0.29 3.37 27.91
N SER A 193 0.14 2.79 26.80
CA SER A 193 1.48 2.24 26.60
C SER A 193 2.17 2.81 25.37
N VAL A 194 3.40 3.31 25.57
CA VAL A 194 4.24 3.80 24.45
C VAL A 194 4.57 2.68 23.47
N HIS A 195 4.80 1.45 23.97
CA HIS A 195 5.06 0.30 23.11
C HIS A 195 3.89 0.00 22.17
N ASN A 196 2.68 -0.05 22.69
CA ASN A 196 1.48 -0.30 21.91
C ASN A 196 1.22 0.82 20.90
N ALA A 197 1.40 2.07 21.29
CA ALA A 197 1.28 3.21 20.37
C ALA A 197 2.30 3.14 19.22
N LEU A 198 3.54 2.74 19.48
CA LEU A 198 4.55 2.53 18.44
C LEU A 198 4.17 1.35 17.52
N VAL A 199 3.68 0.25 18.09
CA VAL A 199 3.20 -0.90 17.32
C VAL A 199 2.06 -0.47 16.39
N GLU A 200 1.12 0.34 16.85
CA GLU A 200 0.02 0.85 16.02
C GLU A 200 0.49 1.76 14.89
N VAL A 201 1.37 2.71 15.18
CA VAL A 201 1.94 3.60 14.16
C VAL A 201 2.73 2.83 13.10
N MET A 202 3.46 1.80 13.51
CA MET A 202 4.24 0.96 12.60
C MET A 202 3.41 -0.12 11.93
N SER A 203 2.21 -0.43 12.46
CA SER A 203 1.29 -1.42 11.90
C SER A 203 0.40 -0.78 10.83
N GLY A 204 -0.09 -1.61 9.92
CA GLY A 204 -0.98 -1.15 8.87
C GLY A 204 -0.31 -0.21 7.89
N GLY A 205 -1.07 0.28 6.94
CA GLY A 205 -0.62 1.19 5.89
C GLY A 205 -0.41 2.64 6.34
N LEU A 206 -0.37 2.95 7.65
CA LEU A 206 -0.28 4.31 8.14
C LEU A 206 0.99 5.03 7.67
N LEU A 207 2.16 4.42 7.88
CA LEU A 207 3.44 5.01 7.46
C LEU A 207 3.49 5.20 5.94
N PHE A 208 3.08 4.19 5.19
CA PHE A 208 3.05 4.27 3.73
C PHE A 208 2.05 5.34 3.26
N GLY A 209 0.86 5.37 3.85
CA GLY A 209 -0.19 6.36 3.55
C GLY A 209 0.22 7.79 3.88
N ALA A 210 0.84 8.01 5.04
CA ALA A 210 1.30 9.33 5.47
C ALA A 210 2.42 9.89 4.58
N VAL A 211 3.34 9.01 4.12
CA VAL A 211 4.51 9.42 3.33
C VAL A 211 4.20 9.57 1.84
N PHE A 212 3.49 8.62 1.23
CA PHE A 212 3.34 8.55 -0.22
C PHE A 212 1.94 8.88 -0.74
N MET A 213 0.90 8.82 0.12
CA MET A 213 -0.48 9.05 -0.32
C MET A 213 -1.04 10.39 0.14
N ALA A 214 -0.71 10.83 1.36
CA ALA A 214 -1.17 12.10 1.89
C ALA A 214 -0.37 13.29 1.36
N THR A 215 0.82 13.05 0.83
CA THR A 215 1.69 14.08 0.24
C THR A 215 1.58 14.17 -1.29
N ASP A 216 0.72 13.36 -1.87
CA ASP A 216 0.46 13.33 -3.32
C ASP A 216 -0.31 14.56 -3.82
#